data_66b33249f0297acdb29e1d720415902e
#
_entry.id   66b33249f0297acdb29e1d720415902e
#
_cell.length_a   1.000
_cell.length_b   1.000
_cell.length_c   1.000
_cell.angle_alpha   90.00
_cell.angle_beta   90.00
_cell.angle_gamma   90.00
#
_symmetry.space_group_name_H-M   'P 1'
#
loop_
_entity.id
_entity.type
_entity.pdbx_description
1 polymer ?
#
loop_
_entity_poly.entity_id
_entity_poly.type
_entity_poly.pdbx_seq_one_letter_code
_entity_poly.pdbx_strand_id
1 'polypeptide(L)'
;MRQLVDNRWFALADLLLVMMSAAAWMLIPLYGIGFSLIALLPWILRFLAGYLPFQRTPVDWLIAIFLVTACVGYWAAYDKSAAWVKVWLIVSAVLLYYALSAQPKQNLGFLSFLSFCFALALSLYFCLTYDFAGIGGRFGGWWTNHRPHVDWPAIHYGDVLGLILISAILAFYWLWNTTKKAFGSAAVVMQLFLISGMGMVALVFVLTVSRVIEVIGLFAVGLWVLWRVSILSATHVRVRAVFPSLVLIYLVILITVAYLGPASDDPASTHNNYGRNSRAELLERGGYFLLDYPITGAGLNSFPGLYSQYMIVIPFFYFSNSYNLFLDVAIEQGWIGGAAFLIICLAAIWLVSQRIVKDPSNEIRMANWLSLLALIVMIVHGLFYDYLYNGNGTALLFFPLGMAMMGVVNRNPTENGVIKSPKAFSQVNMAMITLPVLALILTFGVNINKVMSLWYANLGAVQMSQVELENFPTGQWATSEMAPRLEVAQSTLHAALQYDSHNQTANYRLGLISMLRQDFKTAAANLETAYQDVPNHRGIIKSLGYCYVWLGDIDKAQTLLDQIPEAQNEMKVYIWWWDTQGRPDLSENASRMTSRLDPSSQ
;
A
#
# COMPACT_ATOMS: atom_id res chain seq x y z
N MET A 1 -14.76 5.91 37.40
CA MET A 1 -13.99 5.63 36.17
C MET A 1 -14.43 4.33 35.49
N ARG A 2 -14.53 3.18 36.18
CA ARG A 2 -15.02 1.91 35.59
C ARG A 2 -16.42 2.04 35.00
N GLN A 3 -17.40 2.62 35.69
CA GLN A 3 -18.75 2.85 35.14
C GLN A 3 -18.78 3.71 33.88
N LEU A 4 -17.83 4.65 33.72
CA LEU A 4 -17.69 5.46 32.52
C LEU A 4 -17.20 4.60 31.34
N VAL A 5 -16.17 3.77 31.57
CA VAL A 5 -15.55 2.96 30.53
C VAL A 5 -16.45 1.82 30.05
N ASP A 6 -17.31 1.28 30.94
CA ASP A 6 -18.27 0.22 30.62
C ASP A 6 -19.51 0.72 29.87
N ASN A 7 -19.66 2.04 29.73
CA ASN A 7 -20.80 2.64 29.05
C ASN A 7 -20.64 2.53 27.54
N ARG A 8 -21.70 2.14 26.82
CA ARG A 8 -21.75 2.10 25.34
C ARG A 8 -21.40 3.44 24.70
N TRP A 9 -21.73 4.55 25.35
CA TRP A 9 -21.42 5.89 24.89
C TRP A 9 -19.91 6.19 24.91
N PHE A 10 -19.17 5.57 25.84
CA PHE A 10 -17.71 5.67 25.85
C PHE A 10 -17.08 5.03 24.61
N ALA A 11 -17.58 3.86 24.19
CA ALA A 11 -17.11 3.23 22.96
C ALA A 11 -17.42 4.08 21.70
N LEU A 12 -18.58 4.77 21.67
CA LEU A 12 -18.90 5.71 20.59
C LEU A 12 -18.01 6.94 20.62
N ALA A 13 -17.75 7.51 21.80
CA ALA A 13 -16.85 8.66 21.95
C ALA A 13 -15.41 8.30 21.51
N ASP A 14 -14.93 7.12 21.87
CA ASP A 14 -13.64 6.58 21.38
C ASP A 14 -13.60 6.57 19.86
N LEU A 15 -14.61 5.96 19.21
CA LEU A 15 -14.68 5.91 17.76
C LEU A 15 -14.75 7.30 17.12
N LEU A 16 -15.54 8.22 17.69
CA LEU A 16 -15.64 9.58 17.16
C LEU A 16 -14.31 10.33 17.22
N LEU A 17 -13.56 10.20 18.32
CA LEU A 17 -12.23 10.80 18.44
C LEU A 17 -11.25 10.24 17.40
N VAL A 18 -11.27 8.93 17.18
CA VAL A 18 -10.40 8.30 16.18
C VAL A 18 -10.84 8.66 14.75
N MET A 19 -12.15 8.73 14.47
CA MET A 19 -12.65 9.22 13.17
C MET A 19 -12.27 10.68 12.93
N MET A 20 -12.30 11.52 13.96
CA MET A 20 -11.79 12.91 13.87
C MET A 20 -10.29 12.93 13.57
N SER A 21 -9.50 12.03 14.15
CA SER A 21 -8.08 11.90 13.81
C SER A 21 -7.89 11.50 12.35
N ALA A 22 -8.61 10.49 11.86
CA ALA A 22 -8.53 10.08 10.46
C ALA A 22 -8.97 11.21 9.51
N ALA A 23 -10.06 11.93 9.83
CA ALA A 23 -10.50 13.08 9.06
C ALA A 23 -9.47 14.23 9.10
N ALA A 24 -8.83 14.49 10.25
CA ALA A 24 -7.78 15.49 10.35
C ALA A 24 -6.58 15.17 9.45
N TRP A 25 -6.15 13.92 9.39
CA TRP A 25 -5.11 13.48 8.46
C TRP A 25 -5.48 13.73 7.00
N MET A 26 -6.75 13.54 6.64
CA MET A 26 -7.22 13.73 5.27
C MET A 26 -7.39 15.22 4.91
N LEU A 27 -7.90 16.02 5.83
CA LEU A 27 -8.32 17.40 5.56
C LEU A 27 -7.30 18.46 5.99
N ILE A 28 -6.60 18.23 7.09
CA ILE A 28 -5.67 19.17 7.72
C ILE A 28 -4.45 18.42 8.28
N PRO A 29 -3.65 17.76 7.43
CA PRO A 29 -2.59 16.81 7.85
C PRO A 29 -1.57 17.43 8.81
N LEU A 30 -1.36 18.73 8.75
CA LEU A 30 -0.49 19.46 9.69
C LEU A 30 -0.85 19.22 11.17
N TYR A 31 -2.14 19.05 11.47
CA TYR A 31 -2.64 18.78 12.83
C TYR A 31 -2.91 17.29 13.10
N GLY A 32 -2.67 16.41 12.14
CA GLY A 32 -2.98 14.98 12.22
C GLY A 32 -2.38 14.29 13.44
N ILE A 33 -1.12 14.59 13.78
CA ILE A 33 -0.45 14.04 14.97
C ILE A 33 -1.18 14.48 16.25
N GLY A 34 -1.56 15.76 16.36
CA GLY A 34 -2.28 16.28 17.52
C GLY A 34 -3.61 15.57 17.75
N PHE A 35 -4.40 15.37 16.69
CA PHE A 35 -5.65 14.61 16.76
C PHE A 35 -5.42 13.13 17.07
N SER A 36 -4.35 12.51 16.58
CA SER A 36 -3.99 11.13 16.92
C SER A 36 -3.62 10.98 18.39
N LEU A 37 -2.94 11.96 18.99
CA LEU A 37 -2.64 11.99 20.43
C LEU A 37 -3.92 12.12 21.25
N ILE A 38 -4.88 12.96 20.84
CA ILE A 38 -6.18 13.06 21.49
C ILE A 38 -6.96 11.74 21.38
N ALA A 39 -6.86 11.05 20.24
CA ALA A 39 -7.50 9.75 20.03
C ALA A 39 -6.91 8.62 20.90
N LEU A 40 -5.74 8.81 21.50
CA LEU A 40 -5.18 7.89 22.51
C LEU A 40 -5.82 8.06 23.92
N LEU A 41 -6.53 9.15 24.17
CA LEU A 41 -7.11 9.44 25.49
C LEU A 41 -8.03 8.31 26.01
N PRO A 42 -8.94 7.71 25.21
CA PRO A 42 -9.74 6.58 25.68
C PRO A 42 -8.91 5.37 26.11
N TRP A 43 -7.76 5.12 25.46
CA TRP A 43 -6.85 4.04 25.84
C TRP A 43 -6.21 4.30 27.20
N ILE A 44 -5.78 5.52 27.45
CA ILE A 44 -5.24 5.96 28.74
C ILE A 44 -6.30 5.81 29.83
N LEU A 45 -7.55 6.25 29.57
CA LEU A 45 -8.64 6.16 30.53
C LEU A 45 -9.00 4.69 30.86
N ARG A 46 -8.98 3.77 29.86
CA ARG A 46 -9.16 2.34 30.10
C ARG A 46 -8.05 1.78 30.98
N PHE A 47 -6.80 2.11 30.68
CA PHE A 47 -5.65 1.67 31.46
C PHE A 47 -5.73 2.15 32.92
N LEU A 48 -6.04 3.42 33.14
CA LEU A 48 -6.24 3.99 34.48
C LEU A 48 -7.44 3.38 35.24
N ALA A 49 -8.44 2.88 34.52
CA ALA A 49 -9.56 2.14 35.09
C ALA A 49 -9.24 0.68 35.45
N GLY A 50 -8.03 0.20 35.11
CA GLY A 50 -7.57 -1.18 35.34
C GLY A 50 -8.05 -2.16 34.25
N TYR A 51 -8.38 -1.67 33.06
CA TYR A 51 -8.71 -2.46 31.88
C TYR A 51 -7.55 -2.47 30.89
N LEU A 52 -7.57 -3.43 29.94
CA LEU A 52 -6.70 -3.35 28.77
C LEU A 52 -7.07 -2.12 27.93
N PRO A 53 -6.09 -1.40 27.35
CA PRO A 53 -6.34 -0.21 26.52
C PRO A 53 -7.28 -0.48 25.36
N PHE A 54 -7.21 -1.68 24.78
CA PHE A 54 -7.97 -2.11 23.61
C PHE A 54 -8.67 -3.46 23.84
N GLN A 55 -9.69 -3.73 23.07
CA GLN A 55 -10.36 -5.01 23.07
C GLN A 55 -9.54 -6.04 22.29
N ARG A 56 -9.26 -7.20 22.90
CA ARG A 56 -8.50 -8.28 22.24
C ARG A 56 -9.23 -8.81 21.02
N THR A 57 -8.49 -8.98 19.94
CA THR A 57 -8.92 -9.56 18.68
C THR A 57 -8.03 -10.76 18.31
N PRO A 58 -8.48 -11.62 17.37
CA PRO A 58 -7.67 -12.77 16.93
C PRO A 58 -6.34 -12.41 16.30
N VAL A 59 -6.22 -11.21 15.75
CA VAL A 59 -5.06 -10.79 14.94
C VAL A 59 -4.12 -9.82 15.69
N ASP A 60 -4.30 -9.61 16.99
CA ASP A 60 -3.51 -8.66 17.78
C ASP A 60 -1.99 -8.87 17.64
N TRP A 61 -1.53 -10.10 17.66
CA TRP A 61 -0.10 -10.40 17.50
C TRP A 61 0.43 -10.02 16.13
N LEU A 62 -0.37 -10.21 15.08
CA LEU A 62 0.01 -9.80 13.72
C LEU A 62 0.06 -8.28 13.60
N ILE A 63 -0.90 -7.57 14.24
CA ILE A 63 -0.88 -6.11 14.31
C ILE A 63 0.35 -5.62 15.10
N ALA A 64 0.71 -6.29 16.20
CA ALA A 64 1.90 -5.95 16.95
C ALA A 64 3.19 -6.15 16.10
N ILE A 65 3.29 -7.26 15.36
CA ILE A 65 4.39 -7.50 14.42
C ILE A 65 4.44 -6.39 13.35
N PHE A 66 3.29 -6.05 12.76
CA PHE A 66 3.20 -4.99 11.76
C PHE A 66 3.64 -3.62 12.32
N LEU A 67 3.29 -3.30 13.56
CA LEU A 67 3.74 -2.06 14.22
C LEU A 67 5.25 -2.08 14.51
N VAL A 68 5.78 -3.22 14.97
CA VAL A 68 7.23 -3.37 15.20
C VAL A 68 8.00 -3.20 13.89
N THR A 69 7.55 -3.84 12.81
CA THR A 69 8.19 -3.67 11.49
C THR A 69 8.04 -2.26 10.94
N ALA A 70 6.94 -1.54 11.23
CA ALA A 70 6.82 -0.12 10.91
C ALA A 70 7.83 0.75 11.68
N CYS A 71 8.10 0.44 12.96
CA CYS A 71 9.17 1.11 13.73
C CYS A 71 10.57 0.81 13.15
N VAL A 72 10.81 -0.43 12.72
CA VAL A 72 12.05 -0.80 12.01
C VAL A 72 12.14 -0.04 10.68
N GLY A 73 11.04 0.03 9.92
CA GLY A 73 10.96 0.82 8.70
C GLY A 73 11.21 2.32 8.92
N TYR A 74 10.75 2.89 10.04
CA TYR A 74 11.12 4.26 10.43
C TYR A 74 12.63 4.40 10.63
N TRP A 75 13.23 3.45 11.34
CA TRP A 75 14.69 3.44 11.54
C TRP A 75 15.45 3.32 10.23
N ALA A 76 14.98 2.49 9.30
CA ALA A 76 15.64 2.28 8.00
C ALA A 76 15.46 3.46 7.03
N ALA A 77 14.42 4.28 7.17
CA ALA A 77 14.08 5.36 6.24
C ALA A 77 15.22 6.38 6.05
N TYR A 78 15.40 6.84 4.82
CA TYR A 78 16.33 7.93 4.51
C TYR A 78 15.73 9.31 4.87
N ASP A 79 14.43 9.51 4.68
CA ASP A 79 13.69 10.70 5.12
C ASP A 79 12.96 10.42 6.43
N LYS A 80 13.57 10.83 7.54
CA LYS A 80 13.01 10.63 8.89
C LYS A 80 11.73 11.43 9.12
N SER A 81 11.59 12.59 8.49
CA SER A 81 10.43 13.47 8.67
C SER A 81 9.17 12.89 8.02
N ALA A 82 9.28 12.46 6.76
CA ALA A 82 8.20 11.78 6.05
C ALA A 82 7.84 10.44 6.70
N ALA A 83 8.85 9.66 7.09
CA ALA A 83 8.65 8.39 7.79
C ALA A 83 7.96 8.56 9.15
N TRP A 84 8.24 9.64 9.90
CA TRP A 84 7.57 9.96 11.16
C TRP A 84 6.07 10.22 10.98
N VAL A 85 5.73 11.00 9.96
CA VAL A 85 4.33 11.24 9.58
C VAL A 85 3.63 9.92 9.26
N LYS A 86 4.29 9.05 8.49
CA LYS A 86 3.73 7.74 8.11
C LYS A 86 3.54 6.80 9.32
N VAL A 87 4.44 6.82 10.31
CA VAL A 87 4.24 6.09 11.57
C VAL A 87 2.94 6.53 12.25
N TRP A 88 2.68 7.83 12.35
CA TRP A 88 1.46 8.33 13.00
C TRP A 88 0.19 8.02 12.20
N LEU A 89 0.27 8.01 10.88
CA LEU A 89 -0.81 7.55 10.01
C LEU A 89 -1.14 6.07 10.29
N ILE A 90 -0.12 5.21 10.39
CA ILE A 90 -0.27 3.79 10.74
C ILE A 90 -0.86 3.63 12.15
N VAL A 91 -0.37 4.39 13.12
CA VAL A 91 -0.93 4.41 14.49
C VAL A 91 -2.40 4.81 14.47
N SER A 92 -2.76 5.87 13.72
CA SER A 92 -4.16 6.30 13.57
C SER A 92 -5.04 5.20 12.97
N ALA A 93 -4.54 4.48 11.95
CA ALA A 93 -5.23 3.35 11.34
C ALA A 93 -5.45 2.19 12.33
N VAL A 94 -4.46 1.88 13.17
CA VAL A 94 -4.58 0.84 14.21
C VAL A 94 -5.55 1.27 15.32
N LEU A 95 -5.54 2.54 15.71
CA LEU A 95 -6.54 3.08 16.65
C LEU A 95 -7.96 2.93 16.08
N LEU A 96 -8.15 3.22 14.79
CA LEU A 96 -9.42 3.06 14.10
C LEU A 96 -9.89 1.60 14.10
N TYR A 97 -8.97 0.67 13.84
CA TYR A 97 -9.26 -0.77 13.92
C TYR A 97 -9.79 -1.17 15.29
N TYR A 98 -9.11 -0.79 16.38
CA TYR A 98 -9.53 -1.15 17.72
C TYR A 98 -10.79 -0.42 18.16
N ALA A 99 -10.97 0.84 17.78
CA ALA A 99 -12.18 1.58 18.07
C ALA A 99 -13.42 0.97 17.40
N LEU A 100 -13.29 0.50 16.16
CA LEU A 100 -14.36 -0.20 15.43
C LEU A 100 -14.62 -1.59 15.99
N SER A 101 -13.58 -2.39 16.22
CA SER A 101 -13.71 -3.76 16.74
C SER A 101 -14.32 -3.79 18.14
N ALA A 102 -14.15 -2.71 18.93
CA ALA A 102 -14.70 -2.56 20.26
C ALA A 102 -16.19 -2.15 20.29
N GLN A 103 -16.81 -1.86 19.13
CA GLN A 103 -18.21 -1.40 19.13
C GLN A 103 -19.17 -2.53 19.49
N PRO A 104 -20.13 -2.29 20.39
CA PRO A 104 -21.20 -3.24 20.67
C PRO A 104 -22.16 -3.31 19.47
N LYS A 105 -22.77 -4.48 19.27
CA LYS A 105 -23.75 -4.70 18.17
C LYS A 105 -24.91 -3.69 18.19
N GLN A 106 -25.26 -3.18 19.35
CA GLN A 106 -26.31 -2.16 19.53
C GLN A 106 -25.98 -0.83 18.82
N ASN A 107 -24.68 -0.55 18.58
CA ASN A 107 -24.23 0.65 17.90
C ASN A 107 -24.22 0.50 16.37
N LEU A 108 -24.49 -0.69 15.83
CA LEU A 108 -24.43 -0.96 14.39
C LEU A 108 -25.31 0.02 13.58
N GLY A 109 -26.52 0.28 14.06
CA GLY A 109 -27.43 1.22 13.42
C GLY A 109 -26.89 2.64 13.37
N PHE A 110 -26.34 3.12 14.47
CA PHE A 110 -25.75 4.45 14.56
C PHE A 110 -24.48 4.57 13.68
N LEU A 111 -23.64 3.55 13.66
CA LEU A 111 -22.45 3.51 12.80
C LEU A 111 -22.82 3.49 11.32
N SER A 112 -23.86 2.74 10.98
CA SER A 112 -24.39 2.74 9.62
C SER A 112 -24.90 4.11 9.21
N PHE A 113 -25.62 4.79 10.09
CA PHE A 113 -26.09 6.16 9.88
C PHE A 113 -24.94 7.14 9.68
N LEU A 114 -23.91 7.09 10.55
CA LEU A 114 -22.71 7.90 10.42
C LEU A 114 -21.98 7.66 9.09
N SER A 115 -21.83 6.41 8.68
CA SER A 115 -21.20 6.07 7.39
C SER A 115 -21.97 6.63 6.21
N PHE A 116 -23.30 6.58 6.26
CA PHE A 116 -24.14 7.17 5.23
C PHE A 116 -24.01 8.70 5.19
N CYS A 117 -24.07 9.36 6.35
CA CYS A 117 -23.88 10.82 6.45
C CYS A 117 -22.50 11.24 5.94
N PHE A 118 -21.45 10.47 6.24
CA PHE A 118 -20.09 10.76 5.79
C PHE A 118 -19.97 10.60 4.27
N ALA A 119 -20.52 9.53 3.68
CA ALA A 119 -20.56 9.35 2.24
C ALA A 119 -21.31 10.48 1.53
N LEU A 120 -22.45 10.91 2.11
CA LEU A 120 -23.25 12.01 1.58
C LEU A 120 -22.50 13.35 1.68
N ALA A 121 -21.83 13.62 2.79
CA ALA A 121 -21.04 14.83 2.99
C ALA A 121 -19.86 14.91 2.01
N LEU A 122 -19.13 13.80 1.80
CA LEU A 122 -18.08 13.72 0.79
C LEU A 122 -18.62 13.94 -0.64
N SER A 123 -19.76 13.34 -0.94
CA SER A 123 -20.39 13.49 -2.25
C SER A 123 -20.84 14.93 -2.50
N LEU A 124 -21.42 15.57 -1.49
CA LEU A 124 -21.81 16.98 -1.55
C LEU A 124 -20.58 17.88 -1.71
N TYR A 125 -19.53 17.62 -0.93
CA TYR A 125 -18.28 18.36 -1.03
C TYR A 125 -17.67 18.24 -2.43
N PHE A 126 -17.62 17.04 -3.02
CA PHE A 126 -17.19 16.84 -4.40
C PHE A 126 -18.02 17.68 -5.38
N CYS A 127 -19.34 17.64 -5.29
CA CYS A 127 -20.21 18.42 -6.17
C CYS A 127 -20.03 19.95 -6.05
N LEU A 128 -19.65 20.44 -4.86
CA LEU A 128 -19.44 21.87 -4.61
C LEU A 128 -18.05 22.36 -5.04
N THR A 129 -17.06 21.49 -5.05
CA THR A 129 -15.65 21.85 -5.32
C THR A 129 -15.21 21.52 -6.74
N TYR A 130 -15.91 20.59 -7.39
CA TYR A 130 -15.55 20.16 -8.73
C TYR A 130 -16.00 21.17 -9.79
N ASP A 131 -15.08 21.63 -10.65
CA ASP A 131 -15.40 22.52 -11.76
C ASP A 131 -15.98 21.76 -12.95
N PHE A 132 -17.31 21.64 -12.96
CA PHE A 132 -18.04 21.04 -14.08
C PHE A 132 -18.02 21.90 -15.36
N ALA A 133 -17.73 23.20 -15.25
CA ALA A 133 -17.75 24.13 -16.38
C ALA A 133 -16.42 24.12 -17.18
N GLY A 134 -15.30 23.86 -16.50
CA GLY A 134 -13.97 23.76 -17.12
C GLY A 134 -13.79 22.49 -17.98
N ILE A 135 -14.71 21.53 -17.87
CA ILE A 135 -14.70 20.32 -18.68
C ILE A 135 -15.37 20.64 -20.03
N GLY A 136 -14.57 21.05 -21.02
CA GLY A 136 -15.02 21.36 -22.38
C GLY A 136 -15.97 20.31 -22.99
N GLY A 137 -17.19 20.38 -22.60
CA GLY A 137 -18.39 20.17 -23.37
C GLY A 137 -18.67 18.87 -24.04
N ARG A 138 -18.38 17.67 -23.56
CA ARG A 138 -19.12 16.45 -23.91
C ARG A 138 -18.81 15.30 -22.95
N PHE A 139 -19.86 14.59 -22.54
CA PHE A 139 -19.81 13.42 -21.66
C PHE A 139 -18.79 12.34 -22.09
N GLY A 140 -18.49 12.24 -23.40
CA GLY A 140 -17.48 11.33 -23.93
C GLY A 140 -16.03 11.78 -23.73
N GLY A 141 -15.75 13.09 -23.79
CA GLY A 141 -14.42 13.63 -23.48
C GLY A 141 -14.08 13.57 -21.99
N TRP A 142 -15.11 13.68 -21.16
CA TRP A 142 -14.99 13.52 -19.71
C TRP A 142 -14.54 12.10 -19.32
N TRP A 143 -15.10 11.06 -19.93
CA TRP A 143 -14.72 9.66 -19.64
C TRP A 143 -13.29 9.30 -20.06
N THR A 144 -12.75 9.95 -21.09
CA THR A 144 -11.47 9.59 -21.70
C THR A 144 -10.30 10.45 -21.23
N ASN A 145 -10.50 11.73 -20.92
CA ASN A 145 -9.41 12.69 -20.84
C ASN A 145 -9.30 13.47 -19.53
N HIS A 146 -10.27 13.42 -18.62
CA HIS A 146 -10.24 14.26 -17.43
C HIS A 146 -10.56 13.46 -16.18
N ARG A 147 -9.52 13.12 -15.44
CA ARG A 147 -9.67 12.81 -14.01
C ARG A 147 -9.87 14.13 -13.28
N PRO A 148 -10.83 14.22 -12.35
CA PRO A 148 -10.94 15.40 -11.52
C PRO A 148 -9.67 15.55 -10.68
N HIS A 149 -8.74 16.38 -11.15
CA HIS A 149 -7.69 16.93 -10.30
C HIS A 149 -8.35 17.96 -9.39
N VAL A 150 -8.69 17.53 -8.20
CA VAL A 150 -9.04 18.47 -7.15
C VAL A 150 -7.72 18.87 -6.49
N ASP A 151 -7.33 20.12 -6.64
CA ASP A 151 -6.12 20.70 -6.03
C ASP A 151 -6.16 20.74 -4.49
N TRP A 152 -7.17 20.17 -3.91
CA TRP A 152 -7.31 20.04 -2.48
C TRP A 152 -6.76 18.71 -1.99
N PRO A 153 -6.26 18.64 -0.73
CA PRO A 153 -5.29 17.62 -0.33
C PRO A 153 -5.67 16.28 -0.91
N ALA A 154 -4.75 15.67 -1.63
CA ALA A 154 -4.89 14.54 -2.53
C ALA A 154 -5.76 13.39 -1.97
N ILE A 155 -7.05 13.65 -1.81
CA ILE A 155 -8.05 12.65 -1.51
C ILE A 155 -8.44 12.06 -2.86
N HIS A 156 -8.03 10.84 -3.10
CA HIS A 156 -8.61 10.06 -4.16
C HIS A 156 -10.05 9.72 -3.75
N TYR A 157 -10.99 10.63 -4.04
CA TYR A 157 -12.39 10.50 -3.66
C TYR A 157 -12.98 9.14 -4.03
N GLY A 158 -12.61 8.62 -5.21
CA GLY A 158 -13.05 7.32 -5.67
C GLY A 158 -12.67 6.20 -4.71
N ASP A 159 -11.46 6.23 -4.19
CA ASP A 159 -10.93 5.20 -3.29
C ASP A 159 -11.62 5.26 -1.93
N VAL A 160 -11.80 6.47 -1.38
CA VAL A 160 -12.50 6.68 -0.11
C VAL A 160 -13.98 6.35 -0.26
N LEU A 161 -14.65 6.84 -1.32
CA LEU A 161 -16.05 6.54 -1.58
C LEU A 161 -16.28 5.04 -1.83
N GLY A 162 -15.36 4.35 -2.51
CA GLY A 162 -15.44 2.91 -2.72
C GLY A 162 -15.45 2.11 -1.41
N LEU A 163 -14.58 2.49 -0.46
CA LEU A 163 -14.56 1.86 0.87
C LEU A 163 -15.83 2.18 1.68
N ILE A 164 -16.33 3.41 1.58
CA ILE A 164 -17.49 3.88 2.35
C ILE A 164 -18.80 3.44 1.70
N LEU A 165 -18.83 3.27 0.37
CA LEU A 165 -20.04 2.89 -0.37
C LEU A 165 -20.66 1.60 0.19
N ILE A 166 -19.85 0.61 0.51
CA ILE A 166 -20.32 -0.65 1.09
C ILE A 166 -20.94 -0.40 2.48
N SER A 167 -20.33 0.45 3.28
CA SER A 167 -20.89 0.86 4.58
C SER A 167 -22.17 1.69 4.39
N ALA A 168 -22.23 2.53 3.36
CA ALA A 168 -23.41 3.31 3.02
C ALA A 168 -24.57 2.44 2.54
N ILE A 169 -24.31 1.36 1.79
CA ILE A 169 -25.33 0.38 1.39
C ILE A 169 -25.92 -0.32 2.62
N LEU A 170 -25.09 -0.68 3.60
CA LEU A 170 -25.55 -1.25 4.86
C LEU A 170 -26.43 -0.23 5.64
N ALA A 171 -25.97 1.02 5.71
CA ALA A 171 -26.70 2.10 6.33
C ALA A 171 -28.07 2.31 5.67
N PHE A 172 -28.09 2.37 4.36
CA PHE A 172 -29.33 2.51 3.60
C PHE A 172 -30.30 1.36 3.90
N TYR A 173 -29.85 0.11 3.86
CA TYR A 173 -30.68 -1.06 4.14
C TYR A 173 -31.25 -1.03 5.56
N TRP A 174 -30.41 -0.70 6.56
CA TRP A 174 -30.84 -0.63 7.95
C TRP A 174 -31.80 0.53 8.19
N LEU A 175 -31.50 1.72 7.69
CA LEU A 175 -32.37 2.90 7.81
C LEU A 175 -33.71 2.67 7.11
N TRP A 176 -33.72 2.05 5.93
CA TRP A 176 -34.92 1.71 5.21
C TRP A 176 -35.89 0.83 6.03
N ASN A 177 -35.35 -0.19 6.68
CA ASN A 177 -36.15 -1.07 7.52
C ASN A 177 -36.61 -0.43 8.83
N THR A 178 -35.79 0.48 9.38
CA THR A 178 -36.09 1.17 10.64
C THR A 178 -37.12 2.28 10.44
N THR A 179 -37.07 3.02 9.34
CA THR A 179 -38.01 4.10 9.02
C THR A 179 -39.44 3.61 8.90
N LYS A 180 -39.66 2.42 8.33
CA LYS A 180 -40.99 1.80 8.27
C LYS A 180 -41.62 1.59 9.65
N LYS A 181 -40.79 1.26 10.65
CA LYS A 181 -41.27 0.98 12.02
C LYS A 181 -41.42 2.25 12.86
N ALA A 182 -40.55 3.26 12.62
CA ALA A 182 -40.44 4.43 13.47
C ALA A 182 -41.34 5.61 13.06
N PHE A 183 -41.58 5.80 11.76
CA PHE A 183 -42.16 7.04 11.23
C PHE A 183 -43.58 6.90 10.64
N GLY A 184 -44.18 5.72 10.63
CA GLY A 184 -45.54 5.53 10.13
C GLY A 184 -45.74 6.14 8.73
N SER A 185 -46.68 7.10 8.59
CA SER A 185 -46.95 7.77 7.32
C SER A 185 -45.80 8.65 6.82
N ALA A 186 -44.96 9.20 7.69
CA ALA A 186 -43.77 9.98 7.33
C ALA A 186 -42.60 9.10 6.84
N ALA A 187 -42.71 7.78 6.93
CA ALA A 187 -41.69 6.86 6.47
C ALA A 187 -41.38 7.02 4.95
N VAL A 188 -42.42 7.37 4.14
CA VAL A 188 -42.25 7.57 2.68
C VAL A 188 -41.30 8.73 2.41
N VAL A 189 -41.45 9.85 3.11
CA VAL A 189 -40.59 11.05 2.93
C VAL A 189 -39.15 10.71 3.29
N MET A 190 -38.93 10.01 4.42
CA MET A 190 -37.61 9.58 4.83
C MET A 190 -36.99 8.58 3.85
N GLN A 191 -37.77 7.67 3.29
CA GLN A 191 -37.31 6.72 2.29
C GLN A 191 -36.92 7.39 0.99
N LEU A 192 -37.68 8.40 0.53
CA LEU A 192 -37.30 9.22 -0.63
C LEU A 192 -35.99 9.97 -0.40
N PHE A 193 -35.80 10.53 0.80
CA PHE A 193 -34.54 11.17 1.17
C PHE A 193 -33.36 10.19 1.14
N LEU A 194 -33.54 8.98 1.66
CA LEU A 194 -32.50 7.93 1.62
C LEU A 194 -32.20 7.49 0.19
N ILE A 195 -33.22 7.33 -0.68
CA ILE A 195 -33.03 6.99 -2.10
C ILE A 195 -32.25 8.10 -2.80
N SER A 196 -32.65 9.36 -2.63
CA SER A 196 -31.96 10.49 -3.28
C SER A 196 -30.52 10.64 -2.79
N GLY A 197 -30.28 10.47 -1.49
CA GLY A 197 -28.93 10.50 -0.91
C GLY A 197 -28.06 9.36 -1.44
N MET A 198 -28.58 8.14 -1.49
CA MET A 198 -27.83 7.01 -2.07
C MET A 198 -27.59 7.19 -3.57
N GLY A 199 -28.58 7.74 -4.30
CA GLY A 199 -28.43 8.08 -5.71
C GLY A 199 -27.31 9.11 -5.94
N MET A 200 -27.22 10.12 -5.08
CA MET A 200 -26.14 11.11 -5.12
C MET A 200 -24.77 10.47 -4.84
N VAL A 201 -24.65 9.64 -3.81
CA VAL A 201 -23.39 8.92 -3.50
C VAL A 201 -22.98 8.04 -4.67
N ALA A 202 -23.91 7.28 -5.26
CA ALA A 202 -23.63 6.43 -6.41
C ALA A 202 -23.23 7.24 -7.66
N LEU A 203 -23.92 8.37 -7.92
CA LEU A 203 -23.57 9.27 -9.02
C LEU A 203 -22.15 9.82 -8.85
N VAL A 204 -21.81 10.37 -7.70
CA VAL A 204 -20.47 10.91 -7.43
C VAL A 204 -19.42 9.81 -7.51
N PHE A 205 -19.71 8.62 -7.01
CA PHE A 205 -18.80 7.47 -7.14
C PHE A 205 -18.44 7.19 -8.61
N VAL A 206 -19.44 7.18 -9.51
CA VAL A 206 -19.21 7.04 -10.97
C VAL A 206 -18.45 8.25 -11.53
N LEU A 207 -18.75 9.47 -11.05
CA LEU A 207 -18.08 10.71 -11.49
C LEU A 207 -16.61 10.79 -11.07
N THR A 208 -16.16 10.06 -10.06
CA THR A 208 -14.74 10.03 -9.65
C THR A 208 -13.85 9.26 -10.63
N VAL A 209 -14.43 8.54 -11.61
CA VAL A 209 -13.72 7.81 -12.68
C VAL A 209 -12.65 6.83 -12.17
N SER A 210 -12.82 6.32 -10.97
CA SER A 210 -11.95 5.26 -10.43
C SER A 210 -12.37 3.91 -11.04
N ARG A 211 -11.95 3.64 -12.29
CA ARG A 211 -12.38 2.47 -13.09
C ARG A 211 -12.23 1.14 -12.33
N VAL A 212 -11.15 0.99 -11.59
CA VAL A 212 -10.89 -0.26 -10.85
C VAL A 212 -11.91 -0.43 -9.72
N ILE A 213 -12.17 0.62 -8.93
CA ILE A 213 -13.15 0.57 -7.83
C ILE A 213 -14.57 0.43 -8.37
N GLU A 214 -14.92 1.11 -9.47
CA GLU A 214 -16.23 0.99 -10.11
C GLU A 214 -16.51 -0.45 -10.52
N VAL A 215 -15.56 -1.09 -11.19
CA VAL A 215 -15.69 -2.49 -11.62
C VAL A 215 -15.76 -3.42 -10.40
N ILE A 216 -14.93 -3.20 -9.38
CA ILE A 216 -14.97 -4.01 -8.15
C ILE A 216 -16.27 -3.77 -7.39
N GLY A 217 -16.75 -2.54 -7.30
CA GLY A 217 -18.00 -2.19 -6.64
C GLY A 217 -19.21 -2.81 -7.34
N LEU A 218 -19.30 -2.72 -8.65
CA LEU A 218 -20.33 -3.36 -9.46
C LEU A 218 -20.31 -4.88 -9.31
N PHE A 219 -19.12 -5.46 -9.27
CA PHE A 219 -18.95 -6.88 -9.06
C PHE A 219 -19.38 -7.30 -7.64
N ALA A 220 -19.00 -6.57 -6.61
CA ALA A 220 -19.44 -6.83 -5.24
C ALA A 220 -20.97 -6.78 -5.10
N VAL A 221 -21.60 -5.81 -5.74
CA VAL A 221 -23.07 -5.71 -5.82
C VAL A 221 -23.65 -6.89 -6.60
N GLY A 222 -23.06 -7.24 -7.74
CA GLY A 222 -23.46 -8.39 -8.55
C GLY A 222 -23.38 -9.72 -7.76
N LEU A 223 -22.30 -9.93 -7.00
CA LEU A 223 -22.15 -11.06 -6.13
C LEU A 223 -23.23 -11.11 -5.04
N TRP A 224 -23.54 -9.98 -4.45
CA TRP A 224 -24.60 -9.90 -3.43
C TRP A 224 -25.98 -10.21 -4.02
N VAL A 225 -26.30 -9.70 -5.21
CA VAL A 225 -27.55 -9.98 -5.91
C VAL A 225 -27.64 -11.47 -6.25
N LEU A 226 -26.61 -12.08 -6.82
CA LEU A 226 -26.54 -13.50 -7.14
C LEU A 226 -26.73 -14.37 -5.90
N TRP A 227 -26.10 -13.99 -4.79
CA TRP A 227 -26.29 -14.68 -3.51
C TRP A 227 -27.73 -14.57 -3.02
N ARG A 228 -28.35 -13.40 -3.12
CA ARG A 228 -29.77 -13.20 -2.77
C ARG A 228 -30.70 -14.06 -3.63
N VAL A 229 -30.48 -14.08 -4.93
CA VAL A 229 -31.26 -14.90 -5.88
C VAL A 229 -31.06 -16.38 -5.59
N SER A 230 -29.84 -16.83 -5.24
CA SER A 230 -29.57 -18.23 -4.91
C SER A 230 -30.26 -18.70 -3.64
N ILE A 231 -30.52 -17.80 -2.68
CA ILE A 231 -31.29 -18.12 -1.46
C ILE A 231 -32.79 -18.25 -1.77
N LEU A 232 -33.29 -17.49 -2.75
CA LEU A 232 -34.69 -17.51 -3.14
C LEU A 232 -35.05 -18.66 -4.09
N SER A 233 -34.06 -19.30 -4.72
CA SER A 233 -34.24 -20.37 -5.71
C SER A 233 -33.94 -21.74 -5.11
N ALA A 234 -34.87 -22.70 -5.30
CA ALA A 234 -34.75 -24.06 -4.78
C ALA A 234 -33.66 -24.94 -5.44
N THR A 235 -32.95 -24.41 -6.46
CA THR A 235 -31.95 -25.17 -7.25
C THR A 235 -30.52 -24.96 -6.77
N HIS A 236 -30.26 -25.13 -5.50
CA HIS A 236 -29.09 -24.63 -4.77
C HIS A 236 -27.71 -25.22 -5.15
N VAL A 237 -27.61 -26.43 -5.66
CA VAL A 237 -26.32 -27.12 -5.78
C VAL A 237 -25.46 -26.57 -6.94
N ARG A 238 -26.07 -26.31 -8.09
CA ARG A 238 -25.33 -25.81 -9.28
C ARG A 238 -24.83 -24.38 -9.14
N VAL A 239 -25.62 -23.50 -8.54
CA VAL A 239 -25.23 -22.08 -8.34
C VAL A 239 -24.07 -21.97 -7.34
N ARG A 240 -24.02 -22.83 -6.32
CA ARG A 240 -22.91 -22.86 -5.35
C ARG A 240 -21.57 -23.28 -5.97
N ALA A 241 -21.59 -24.10 -7.01
CA ALA A 241 -20.37 -24.53 -7.71
C ALA A 241 -19.91 -23.53 -8.78
N VAL A 242 -20.85 -22.92 -9.51
CA VAL A 242 -20.54 -21.98 -10.60
C VAL A 242 -20.09 -20.61 -10.06
N PHE A 243 -20.60 -20.20 -8.91
CA PHE A 243 -20.30 -18.89 -8.32
C PHE A 243 -18.81 -18.66 -8.02
N PRO A 244 -18.07 -19.56 -7.30
CA PRO A 244 -16.64 -19.37 -7.07
C PRO A 244 -15.83 -19.35 -8.37
N SER A 245 -16.24 -20.11 -9.38
CA SER A 245 -15.57 -20.16 -10.67
C SER A 245 -15.71 -18.84 -11.43
N LEU A 246 -16.90 -18.22 -11.43
CA LEU A 246 -17.13 -16.90 -12.03
C LEU A 246 -16.33 -15.81 -11.30
N VAL A 247 -16.26 -15.87 -9.98
CA VAL A 247 -15.43 -14.96 -9.18
C VAL A 247 -13.96 -15.10 -9.57
N LEU A 248 -13.46 -16.32 -9.65
CA LEU A 248 -12.07 -16.60 -10.01
C LEU A 248 -11.75 -16.11 -11.43
N ILE A 249 -12.61 -16.43 -12.41
CA ILE A 249 -12.45 -15.98 -13.80
C ILE A 249 -12.41 -14.46 -13.88
N TYR A 250 -13.34 -13.80 -13.17
CA TYR A 250 -13.39 -12.34 -13.13
C TYR A 250 -12.12 -11.74 -12.50
N LEU A 251 -11.65 -12.27 -11.38
CA LEU A 251 -10.41 -11.82 -10.74
C LEU A 251 -9.21 -12.01 -11.68
N VAL A 252 -9.13 -13.13 -12.40
CA VAL A 252 -8.07 -13.38 -13.39
C VAL A 252 -8.13 -12.34 -14.51
N ILE A 253 -9.32 -12.08 -15.08
CA ILE A 253 -9.49 -11.07 -16.12
C ILE A 253 -9.08 -9.68 -15.60
N LEU A 254 -9.52 -9.31 -14.40
CA LEU A 254 -9.24 -8.03 -13.77
C LEU A 254 -7.74 -7.83 -13.53
N ILE A 255 -7.07 -8.85 -12.99
CA ILE A 255 -5.62 -8.88 -12.79
C ILE A 255 -4.91 -8.75 -14.15
N THR A 256 -5.30 -9.53 -15.14
CA THR A 256 -4.68 -9.50 -16.47
C THR A 256 -4.80 -8.13 -17.12
N VAL A 257 -6.01 -7.54 -17.15
CA VAL A 257 -6.25 -6.22 -17.75
C VAL A 257 -5.49 -5.11 -17.01
N ALA A 258 -5.41 -5.19 -15.70
CA ALA A 258 -4.76 -4.16 -14.91
C ALA A 258 -3.23 -4.22 -15.01
N TYR A 259 -2.62 -5.40 -15.07
CA TYR A 259 -1.16 -5.52 -15.20
C TYR A 259 -0.65 -5.33 -16.63
N LEU A 260 -1.48 -5.55 -17.65
CA LEU A 260 -1.13 -5.24 -19.04
C LEU A 260 -1.40 -3.78 -19.42
N GLY A 261 -2.10 -3.02 -18.59
CA GLY A 261 -2.38 -1.61 -18.81
C GLY A 261 -1.21 -0.69 -18.44
N PRO A 262 -1.18 0.56 -18.95
CA PRO A 262 -0.17 1.54 -18.57
C PRO A 262 -0.27 1.87 -17.06
N ALA A 263 0.88 2.05 -16.40
CA ALA A 263 0.96 2.30 -14.95
C ALA A 263 0.42 3.68 -14.54
N SER A 264 0.56 4.67 -15.41
CA SER A 264 0.06 6.02 -15.17
C SER A 264 -0.85 6.47 -16.31
N ASP A 265 -1.97 7.09 -15.97
CA ASP A 265 -2.78 7.86 -16.90
C ASP A 265 -2.30 9.34 -16.96
N ASP A 266 -1.12 9.64 -16.43
CA ASP A 266 -0.54 10.98 -16.48
C ASP A 266 -0.10 11.28 -17.92
N PRO A 267 -0.70 12.29 -18.59
CA PRO A 267 -0.31 12.71 -19.93
C PRO A 267 1.15 13.13 -20.03
N ALA A 268 1.74 13.61 -18.94
CA ALA A 268 3.16 13.96 -18.88
C ALA A 268 4.07 12.72 -19.03
N SER A 269 3.62 11.54 -18.59
CA SER A 269 4.37 10.29 -18.74
C SER A 269 4.35 9.73 -20.16
N THR A 270 3.37 10.13 -20.98
CA THR A 270 3.24 9.67 -22.39
C THR A 270 4.03 10.51 -23.38
N HIS A 271 4.47 11.70 -22.99
CA HIS A 271 5.19 12.63 -23.89
C HIS A 271 6.70 12.41 -23.94
N ASN A 272 7.25 11.63 -23.03
CA ASN A 272 8.67 11.33 -23.02
C ASN A 272 8.87 9.89 -23.48
N ASN A 273 9.75 9.68 -24.44
CA ASN A 273 10.20 8.38 -24.99
C ASN A 273 10.90 7.45 -23.98
N TYR A 274 10.78 7.74 -22.69
CA TYR A 274 11.28 6.92 -21.59
C TYR A 274 10.30 5.79 -21.31
N GLY A 275 10.42 4.72 -22.04
CA GLY A 275 9.71 3.47 -22.00
C GLY A 275 8.38 3.46 -21.21
N ARG A 276 7.31 2.98 -21.81
CA ARG A 276 6.03 2.79 -21.14
C ARG A 276 6.27 1.97 -19.87
N ASN A 277 6.34 2.65 -18.71
CA ASN A 277 6.41 1.96 -17.44
C ASN A 277 5.04 1.31 -17.20
N SER A 278 4.89 0.08 -17.64
CA SER A 278 3.69 -0.71 -17.35
C SER A 278 3.65 -1.03 -15.85
N ARG A 279 2.46 -1.29 -15.32
CA ARG A 279 2.33 -1.77 -13.93
C ARG A 279 3.10 -3.06 -13.69
N ALA A 280 3.20 -3.91 -14.72
CA ALA A 280 4.00 -5.13 -14.66
C ALA A 280 5.49 -4.83 -14.44
N GLU A 281 6.03 -3.84 -15.14
CA GLU A 281 7.42 -3.40 -14.97
C GLU A 281 7.65 -2.78 -13.58
N LEU A 282 6.72 -1.97 -13.07
CA LEU A 282 6.83 -1.41 -11.72
C LEU A 282 6.78 -2.49 -10.65
N LEU A 283 5.94 -3.53 -10.84
CA LEU A 283 5.89 -4.68 -9.95
C LEU A 283 7.19 -5.47 -9.97
N GLU A 284 7.73 -5.75 -11.15
CA GLU A 284 9.01 -6.45 -11.33
C GLU A 284 10.15 -5.67 -10.69
N ARG A 285 10.28 -4.37 -11.02
CA ARG A 285 11.32 -3.50 -10.50
C ARG A 285 11.19 -3.25 -9.00
N GLY A 286 9.96 -3.12 -8.51
CA GLY A 286 9.69 -3.07 -7.07
C GLY A 286 10.06 -4.37 -6.36
N GLY A 287 9.92 -5.51 -7.03
CA GLY A 287 10.35 -6.82 -6.54
C GLY A 287 11.85 -6.90 -6.25
N TYR A 288 12.69 -6.21 -7.03
CA TYR A 288 14.12 -6.16 -6.77
C TYR A 288 14.44 -5.44 -5.44
N PHE A 289 13.69 -4.38 -5.09
CA PHE A 289 13.86 -3.76 -3.77
C PHE A 289 13.49 -4.70 -2.62
N LEU A 290 12.51 -5.56 -2.83
CA LEU A 290 12.17 -6.56 -1.83
C LEU A 290 13.29 -7.58 -1.62
N LEU A 291 14.10 -7.85 -2.64
CA LEU A 291 15.30 -8.68 -2.54
C LEU A 291 16.49 -7.91 -1.91
N ASP A 292 16.59 -6.62 -2.17
CA ASP A 292 17.64 -5.77 -1.59
C ASP A 292 17.42 -5.48 -0.10
N TYR A 293 16.15 -5.38 0.34
CA TYR A 293 15.78 -5.01 1.72
C TYR A 293 14.84 -6.05 2.38
N PRO A 294 15.19 -7.33 2.40
CA PRO A 294 14.27 -8.40 2.79
C PRO A 294 13.87 -8.36 4.27
N ILE A 295 14.75 -7.90 5.16
CA ILE A 295 14.59 -8.05 6.61
C ILE A 295 14.02 -6.79 7.24
N THR A 296 14.65 -5.65 7.03
CA THR A 296 14.24 -4.37 7.63
C THR A 296 13.21 -3.62 6.80
N GLY A 297 13.09 -3.97 5.53
CA GLY A 297 12.57 -3.09 4.51
C GLY A 297 13.55 -1.96 4.21
N ALA A 298 13.24 -1.21 3.18
CA ALA A 298 14.02 -0.05 2.75
C ALA A 298 13.69 1.22 3.55
N GLY A 299 12.70 1.14 4.44
CA GLY A 299 12.22 2.26 5.25
C GLY A 299 10.90 2.83 4.77
N LEU A 300 10.17 3.42 5.73
CA LEU A 300 8.88 4.04 5.44
C LEU A 300 9.05 5.21 4.47
N ASN A 301 8.17 5.28 3.47
CA ASN A 301 8.16 6.31 2.43
C ASN A 301 9.46 6.35 1.57
N SER A 302 10.11 5.20 1.39
CA SER A 302 11.41 5.12 0.72
C SER A 302 11.34 4.91 -0.80
N PHE A 303 10.21 4.43 -1.33
CA PHE A 303 10.07 4.05 -2.73
C PHE A 303 10.52 5.15 -3.72
N PRO A 304 10.13 6.43 -3.58
CA PRO A 304 10.45 7.47 -4.58
C PRO A 304 11.95 7.64 -4.80
N GLY A 305 12.72 7.76 -3.72
CA GLY A 305 14.17 7.93 -3.81
C GLY A 305 14.88 6.68 -4.32
N LEU A 306 14.49 5.51 -3.83
CA LEU A 306 15.06 4.23 -4.26
C LEU A 306 14.83 3.98 -5.75
N TYR A 307 13.61 4.19 -6.23
CA TYR A 307 13.29 3.96 -7.63
C TYR A 307 14.06 4.93 -8.54
N SER A 308 14.12 6.20 -8.15
CA SER A 308 14.87 7.21 -8.88
C SER A 308 16.36 6.89 -8.92
N GLN A 309 16.97 6.57 -7.78
CA GLN A 309 18.41 6.37 -7.67
C GLN A 309 18.88 5.03 -8.24
N TYR A 310 18.14 3.94 -7.99
CA TYR A 310 18.64 2.60 -8.27
C TYR A 310 18.01 1.91 -9.47
N MET A 311 16.85 2.40 -9.96
CA MET A 311 16.22 1.87 -11.18
C MET A 311 16.36 2.80 -12.36
N ILE A 312 16.09 4.09 -12.16
CA ILE A 312 16.22 5.09 -13.23
C ILE A 312 17.67 5.52 -13.40
N VAL A 313 18.47 5.51 -12.31
CA VAL A 313 19.87 5.94 -12.21
C VAL A 313 20.03 7.45 -12.41
N ILE A 314 19.37 8.04 -13.40
CA ILE A 314 19.23 9.49 -13.58
C ILE A 314 17.75 9.82 -13.39
N PRO A 315 17.36 10.52 -12.31
CA PRO A 315 15.96 10.75 -11.97
C PRO A 315 15.34 11.89 -12.79
N PHE A 316 14.87 11.56 -13.99
CA PHE A 316 14.02 12.48 -14.76
C PHE A 316 12.53 12.39 -14.39
N PHE A 317 12.12 11.32 -13.70
CA PHE A 317 10.73 11.04 -13.33
C PHE A 317 10.59 10.71 -11.86
N TYR A 318 9.39 11.00 -11.36
CA TYR A 318 9.01 10.78 -9.99
C TYR A 318 7.93 9.70 -9.92
N PHE A 319 8.30 8.52 -9.42
CA PHE A 319 7.33 7.50 -9.05
C PHE A 319 7.18 7.50 -7.54
N SER A 320 5.99 7.82 -7.06
CA SER A 320 5.72 7.90 -5.62
C SER A 320 5.58 6.52 -4.97
N ASN A 321 5.27 5.48 -5.75
CA ASN A 321 4.87 4.17 -5.24
C ASN A 321 4.91 3.09 -6.34
N SER A 322 4.75 1.81 -5.95
CA SER A 322 4.70 0.68 -6.87
C SER A 322 3.31 0.44 -7.47
N TYR A 323 2.29 1.20 -7.09
CA TYR A 323 0.88 0.94 -7.38
C TYR A 323 0.39 -0.42 -6.88
N ASN A 324 1.04 -0.99 -5.88
CA ASN A 324 0.62 -2.23 -5.24
C ASN A 324 0.80 -2.14 -3.72
N LEU A 325 -0.31 -2.08 -3.00
CA LEU A 325 -0.37 -1.93 -1.55
C LEU A 325 0.51 -2.98 -0.81
N PHE A 326 0.44 -4.24 -1.23
CA PHE A 326 1.16 -5.32 -0.56
C PHE A 326 2.65 -5.26 -0.82
N LEU A 327 3.04 -4.91 -2.05
CA LEU A 327 4.43 -4.74 -2.42
C LEU A 327 5.04 -3.54 -1.68
N ASP A 328 4.34 -2.41 -1.61
CA ASP A 328 4.83 -1.22 -0.92
C ASP A 328 5.00 -1.45 0.59
N VAL A 329 4.05 -2.14 1.23
CA VAL A 329 4.21 -2.57 2.63
C VAL A 329 5.46 -3.44 2.78
N ALA A 330 5.67 -4.40 1.88
CA ALA A 330 6.80 -5.32 1.96
C ALA A 330 8.14 -4.62 1.65
N ILE A 331 8.18 -3.68 0.69
CA ILE A 331 9.39 -2.87 0.41
C ILE A 331 9.76 -2.03 1.63
N GLU A 332 8.79 -1.40 2.28
CA GLU A 332 9.05 -0.45 3.36
C GLU A 332 9.30 -1.09 4.73
N GLN A 333 8.66 -2.25 4.99
CA GLN A 333 8.70 -2.92 6.29
C GLN A 333 9.36 -4.32 6.24
N GLY A 334 9.90 -4.70 5.07
CA GLY A 334 10.49 -6.01 4.83
C GLY A 334 9.46 -7.14 4.68
N TRP A 335 9.94 -8.34 4.43
CA TRP A 335 9.09 -9.52 4.23
C TRP A 335 8.21 -9.83 5.43
N ILE A 336 8.71 -9.59 6.64
CA ILE A 336 7.96 -9.86 7.88
C ILE A 336 6.74 -8.93 7.98
N GLY A 337 6.92 -7.62 7.69
CA GLY A 337 5.83 -6.65 7.70
C GLY A 337 4.80 -6.93 6.62
N GLY A 338 5.26 -7.20 5.38
CA GLY A 338 4.40 -7.58 4.26
C GLY A 338 3.60 -8.86 4.52
N ALA A 339 4.26 -9.91 5.04
CA ALA A 339 3.61 -11.15 5.41
C ALA A 339 2.60 -10.96 6.55
N ALA A 340 2.95 -10.19 7.59
CA ALA A 340 2.03 -9.89 8.69
C ALA A 340 0.75 -9.21 8.17
N PHE A 341 0.88 -8.21 7.32
CA PHE A 341 -0.26 -7.51 6.74
C PHE A 341 -1.13 -8.44 5.86
N LEU A 342 -0.52 -9.24 5.00
CA LEU A 342 -1.23 -10.20 4.16
C LEU A 342 -1.98 -11.23 5.02
N ILE A 343 -1.33 -11.78 6.05
CA ILE A 343 -1.95 -12.76 6.95
C ILE A 343 -3.11 -12.11 7.74
N ILE A 344 -3.00 -10.84 8.16
CA ILE A 344 -4.10 -10.10 8.79
C ILE A 344 -5.32 -10.06 7.86
N CYS A 345 -5.13 -9.72 6.58
CA CYS A 345 -6.20 -9.67 5.60
C CYS A 345 -6.85 -11.03 5.37
N LEU A 346 -6.05 -12.09 5.17
CA LEU A 346 -6.54 -13.45 4.96
C LEU A 346 -7.26 -14.00 6.20
N ALA A 347 -6.72 -13.76 7.40
CA ALA A 347 -7.34 -14.14 8.65
C ALA A 347 -8.69 -13.43 8.86
N ALA A 348 -8.79 -12.15 8.52
CA ALA A 348 -10.04 -11.41 8.60
C ALA A 348 -11.11 -11.99 7.66
N ILE A 349 -10.75 -12.29 6.40
CA ILE A 349 -11.65 -12.96 5.45
C ILE A 349 -12.15 -14.29 6.02
N TRP A 350 -11.24 -15.12 6.50
CA TRP A 350 -11.57 -16.43 7.04
C TRP A 350 -12.49 -16.33 8.26
N LEU A 351 -12.18 -15.45 9.22
CA LEU A 351 -12.96 -15.27 10.44
C LEU A 351 -14.39 -14.76 10.15
N VAL A 352 -14.52 -13.78 9.26
CA VAL A 352 -15.83 -13.26 8.84
C VAL A 352 -16.63 -14.30 8.11
N SER A 353 -16.01 -15.06 7.20
CA SER A 353 -16.68 -16.15 6.47
C SER A 353 -17.24 -17.22 7.42
N GLN A 354 -16.50 -17.57 8.46
CA GLN A 354 -16.98 -18.48 9.51
C GLN A 354 -18.22 -17.95 10.26
N ARG A 355 -18.29 -16.63 10.49
CA ARG A 355 -19.42 -15.99 11.15
C ARG A 355 -20.67 -15.94 10.26
N ILE A 356 -20.50 -15.67 8.98
CA ILE A 356 -21.61 -15.69 8.01
C ILE A 356 -22.35 -17.02 8.05
N VAL A 357 -21.61 -18.14 8.19
CA VAL A 357 -22.19 -19.49 8.23
C VAL A 357 -22.86 -19.79 9.58
N LYS A 358 -22.30 -19.31 10.69
CA LYS A 358 -22.70 -19.70 12.05
C LYS A 358 -23.74 -18.79 12.70
N ASP A 359 -23.88 -17.52 12.24
CA ASP A 359 -24.75 -16.55 12.91
C ASP A 359 -26.22 -16.74 12.47
N PRO A 360 -27.16 -16.94 13.41
CA PRO A 360 -28.57 -17.14 13.12
C PRO A 360 -29.29 -15.85 12.72
N SER A 361 -28.76 -14.68 13.10
CA SER A 361 -29.39 -13.39 12.87
C SER A 361 -29.17 -12.91 11.43
N ASN A 362 -30.25 -12.61 10.71
CA ASN A 362 -30.16 -12.09 9.35
C ASN A 362 -29.47 -10.72 9.27
N GLU A 363 -29.66 -9.86 10.27
CA GLU A 363 -29.06 -8.52 10.30
C GLU A 363 -27.54 -8.60 10.48
N ILE A 364 -27.08 -9.42 11.43
CA ILE A 364 -25.64 -9.61 11.68
C ILE A 364 -24.99 -10.35 10.51
N ARG A 365 -25.66 -11.32 9.92
CA ARG A 365 -25.18 -12.02 8.73
C ARG A 365 -25.00 -11.06 7.56
N MET A 366 -25.93 -10.13 7.37
CA MET A 366 -25.84 -9.07 6.36
C MET A 366 -24.65 -8.16 6.62
N ALA A 367 -24.45 -7.71 7.88
CA ALA A 367 -23.31 -6.89 8.27
C ALA A 367 -21.97 -7.61 8.00
N ASN A 368 -21.89 -8.90 8.34
CA ASN A 368 -20.69 -9.71 8.06
C ASN A 368 -20.44 -9.87 6.57
N TRP A 369 -21.49 -10.06 5.73
CA TRP A 369 -21.35 -10.07 4.28
C TRP A 369 -20.80 -8.78 3.72
N LEU A 370 -21.29 -7.65 4.17
CA LEU A 370 -20.83 -6.33 3.71
C LEU A 370 -19.40 -6.04 4.18
N SER A 371 -19.04 -6.47 5.39
CA SER A 371 -17.65 -6.39 5.87
C SER A 371 -16.72 -7.28 5.03
N LEU A 372 -17.16 -8.48 4.66
CA LEU A 372 -16.39 -9.35 3.75
C LEU A 372 -16.19 -8.71 2.37
N LEU A 373 -17.24 -8.10 1.81
CA LEU A 373 -17.16 -7.38 0.54
C LEU A 373 -16.19 -6.18 0.65
N ALA A 374 -16.23 -5.41 1.75
CA ALA A 374 -15.31 -4.31 1.98
C ALA A 374 -13.84 -4.79 2.03
N LEU A 375 -13.58 -5.93 2.69
CA LEU A 375 -12.26 -6.55 2.70
C LEU A 375 -11.81 -6.99 1.31
N ILE A 376 -12.68 -7.63 0.54
CA ILE A 376 -12.37 -8.05 -0.83
C ILE A 376 -12.08 -6.82 -1.71
N VAL A 377 -12.90 -5.76 -1.61
CA VAL A 377 -12.66 -4.51 -2.34
C VAL A 377 -11.31 -3.91 -1.96
N MET A 378 -10.98 -3.83 -0.67
CA MET A 378 -9.69 -3.31 -0.21
C MET A 378 -8.52 -4.13 -0.77
N ILE A 379 -8.59 -5.45 -0.72
CA ILE A 379 -7.51 -6.34 -1.18
C ILE A 379 -7.35 -6.23 -2.70
N VAL A 380 -8.45 -6.35 -3.45
CA VAL A 380 -8.39 -6.28 -4.92
C VAL A 380 -7.95 -4.89 -5.37
N HIS A 381 -8.47 -3.82 -4.76
CA HIS A 381 -8.00 -2.47 -5.02
C HIS A 381 -6.51 -2.30 -4.70
N GLY A 382 -6.07 -2.84 -3.57
CA GLY A 382 -4.67 -2.80 -3.14
C GLY A 382 -3.69 -3.53 -4.06
N LEU A 383 -4.16 -4.42 -4.95
CA LEU A 383 -3.31 -5.01 -6.00
C LEU A 383 -2.98 -4.01 -7.13
N PHE A 384 -3.74 -2.92 -7.26
CA PHE A 384 -3.63 -1.96 -8.36
C PHE A 384 -3.36 -0.54 -7.94
N TYR A 385 -3.61 -0.22 -6.67
CA TYR A 385 -3.43 1.08 -6.05
C TYR A 385 -3.00 0.92 -4.61
N ASP A 386 -2.17 1.81 -4.15
CA ASP A 386 -1.58 1.80 -2.82
C ASP A 386 -1.99 2.98 -1.95
N TYR A 387 -2.98 3.77 -2.37
CA TYR A 387 -3.43 4.98 -1.67
C TYR A 387 -3.73 4.77 -0.17
N LEU A 388 -4.17 3.56 0.21
CA LEU A 388 -4.37 3.19 1.61
C LEU A 388 -3.06 2.97 2.39
N TYR A 389 -1.91 3.07 1.72
CA TYR A 389 -0.62 2.93 2.40
C TYR A 389 0.34 4.09 2.08
N ASN A 390 0.21 4.73 0.92
CA ASN A 390 1.02 5.86 0.50
C ASN A 390 0.16 7.13 0.40
N GLY A 391 0.17 7.92 1.45
CA GLY A 391 -0.57 9.16 1.55
C GLY A 391 -1.48 9.24 2.76
N ASN A 392 -2.33 10.27 2.78
CA ASN A 392 -3.20 10.53 3.92
C ASN A 392 -4.29 9.45 4.12
N GLY A 393 -4.58 8.66 3.07
CA GLY A 393 -5.49 7.51 3.13
C GLY A 393 -5.02 6.38 4.06
N THR A 394 -3.73 6.36 4.42
CA THR A 394 -3.16 5.38 5.37
C THR A 394 -3.89 5.36 6.72
N ALA A 395 -4.45 6.49 7.15
CA ALA A 395 -5.29 6.53 8.35
C ALA A 395 -6.53 5.61 8.28
N LEU A 396 -6.97 5.22 7.07
CA LEU A 396 -8.10 4.31 6.83
C LEU A 396 -7.67 2.87 6.51
N LEU A 397 -6.37 2.55 6.49
CA LEU A 397 -5.84 1.23 6.10
C LEU A 397 -6.53 0.08 6.82
N PHE A 398 -6.76 0.20 8.11
CA PHE A 398 -7.38 -0.83 8.94
C PHE A 398 -8.91 -0.66 9.11
N PHE A 399 -9.54 0.28 8.41
CA PHE A 399 -10.99 0.50 8.51
C PHE A 399 -11.82 -0.74 8.12
N PRO A 400 -11.63 -1.38 6.95
CA PRO A 400 -12.39 -2.57 6.58
C PRO A 400 -12.13 -3.76 7.51
N LEU A 401 -10.90 -3.87 8.02
CA LEU A 401 -10.51 -4.89 8.99
C LEU A 401 -11.22 -4.68 10.35
N GLY A 402 -11.31 -3.45 10.83
CA GLY A 402 -12.04 -3.10 12.05
C GLY A 402 -13.53 -3.39 11.94
N MET A 403 -14.15 -3.05 10.82
CA MET A 403 -15.55 -3.39 10.52
C MET A 403 -15.78 -4.91 10.52
N ALA A 404 -14.87 -5.66 9.92
CA ALA A 404 -14.92 -7.12 9.90
C ALA A 404 -14.83 -7.71 11.32
N MET A 405 -13.94 -7.21 12.17
CA MET A 405 -13.76 -7.69 13.52
C MET A 405 -14.91 -7.34 14.45
N MET A 406 -15.64 -6.26 14.22
CA MET A 406 -16.87 -5.93 14.97
C MET A 406 -17.90 -7.07 14.92
N GLY A 407 -18.04 -7.76 13.78
CA GLY A 407 -18.89 -8.95 13.63
C GLY A 407 -18.33 -10.22 14.28
N VAL A 408 -17.00 -10.32 14.38
CA VAL A 408 -16.28 -11.50 14.87
C VAL A 408 -16.19 -11.52 16.39
N VAL A 409 -15.89 -10.39 17.01
CA VAL A 409 -15.71 -10.26 18.46
C VAL A 409 -17.07 -10.27 19.16
N ASN A 410 -17.46 -11.42 19.72
CA ASN A 410 -18.71 -11.58 20.44
C ASN A 410 -18.62 -10.93 21.83
N ARG A 411 -19.38 -9.87 22.06
CA ARG A 411 -19.74 -9.44 23.42
C ARG A 411 -21.03 -10.17 23.83
N ASN A 412 -20.92 -11.35 24.42
CA ASN A 412 -21.91 -11.75 25.38
C ASN A 412 -21.50 -11.08 26.70
N PRO A 413 -22.29 -10.18 27.25
CA PRO A 413 -22.09 -9.74 28.62
C PRO A 413 -22.40 -10.95 29.50
N THR A 414 -21.38 -11.74 29.82
CA THR A 414 -21.50 -12.73 30.89
C THR A 414 -21.57 -11.97 32.22
N GLU A 415 -22.49 -12.34 33.06
CA GLU A 415 -22.89 -11.72 34.33
C GLU A 415 -21.75 -11.40 35.34
N ASN A 416 -20.50 -11.69 35.04
CA ASN A 416 -19.38 -11.55 35.98
C ASN A 416 -18.13 -10.86 35.40
N GLY A 417 -18.23 -10.01 34.38
CA GLY A 417 -17.13 -9.10 33.99
C GLY A 417 -15.81 -9.78 33.50
N VAL A 418 -15.71 -11.09 33.51
CA VAL A 418 -14.54 -11.83 33.08
C VAL A 418 -14.77 -12.34 31.64
N ILE A 419 -14.13 -11.70 30.68
CA ILE A 419 -14.11 -12.14 29.27
C ILE A 419 -13.37 -13.47 29.20
N LYS A 420 -14.10 -14.59 29.23
CA LYS A 420 -13.51 -15.89 28.89
C LYS A 420 -13.22 -15.91 27.39
N SER A 421 -11.95 -15.89 27.02
CA SER A 421 -11.49 -16.17 25.66
C SER A 421 -12.04 -17.53 25.20
N PRO A 422 -12.70 -17.63 24.03
CA PRO A 422 -13.18 -18.91 23.52
C PRO A 422 -12.02 -19.90 23.35
N LYS A 423 -12.12 -21.12 23.87
CA LYS A 423 -11.08 -22.16 23.78
C LYS A 423 -10.66 -22.49 22.32
N ALA A 424 -11.58 -22.37 21.35
CA ALA A 424 -11.27 -22.50 19.92
C ALA A 424 -10.27 -21.45 19.40
N PHE A 425 -10.12 -20.34 20.10
CA PHE A 425 -9.23 -19.24 19.79
C PHE A 425 -7.75 -19.58 20.02
N SER A 426 -7.44 -20.40 21.03
CA SER A 426 -6.09 -20.80 21.40
C SER A 426 -5.45 -21.74 20.36
N GLN A 427 -6.22 -22.66 19.77
CA GLN A 427 -5.70 -23.64 18.83
C GLN A 427 -5.42 -23.07 17.43
N VAL A 428 -6.29 -22.16 16.95
CA VAL A 428 -6.11 -21.49 15.66
C VAL A 428 -4.94 -20.51 15.73
N ASN A 429 -4.80 -19.77 16.84
CA ASN A 429 -3.68 -18.84 17.02
C ASN A 429 -2.34 -19.59 17.08
N MET A 430 -2.29 -20.74 17.71
CA MET A 430 -1.05 -21.52 17.79
C MET A 430 -0.65 -22.08 16.42
N ALA A 431 -1.58 -22.63 15.64
CA ALA A 431 -1.29 -23.15 14.30
C ALA A 431 -0.92 -22.05 13.29
N MET A 432 -1.56 -20.87 13.37
CA MET A 432 -1.23 -19.72 12.51
C MET A 432 0.13 -19.10 12.82
N ILE A 433 0.65 -19.26 14.03
CA ILE A 433 1.98 -18.77 14.44
C ILE A 433 3.04 -19.85 14.26
N THR A 434 2.74 -21.11 14.62
CA THR A 434 3.72 -22.19 14.60
C THR A 434 4.12 -22.61 13.20
N LEU A 435 3.18 -22.64 12.23
CA LEU A 435 3.49 -23.00 10.84
C LEU A 435 4.42 -22.00 10.14
N PRO A 436 4.16 -20.67 10.15
CA PRO A 436 5.09 -19.71 9.60
C PRO A 436 6.43 -19.67 10.34
N VAL A 437 6.43 -19.75 11.67
CA VAL A 437 7.65 -19.79 12.48
C VAL A 437 8.46 -21.06 12.20
N LEU A 438 7.82 -22.21 12.09
CA LEU A 438 8.49 -23.46 11.73
C LEU A 438 9.03 -23.42 10.29
N ALA A 439 8.27 -22.89 9.34
CA ALA A 439 8.73 -22.66 7.97
C ALA A 439 9.93 -21.68 7.95
N LEU A 440 9.87 -20.63 8.73
CA LEU A 440 10.99 -19.67 8.91
C LEU A 440 12.22 -20.37 9.50
N ILE A 441 12.08 -21.12 10.58
CA ILE A 441 13.17 -21.87 11.21
C ILE A 441 13.76 -22.91 10.25
N LEU A 442 12.94 -23.62 9.50
CA LEU A 442 13.40 -24.58 8.50
C LEU A 442 14.13 -23.91 7.34
N THR A 443 13.62 -22.78 6.86
CA THR A 443 14.24 -22.01 5.77
C THR A 443 15.55 -21.36 6.21
N PHE A 444 15.59 -20.77 7.39
CA PHE A 444 16.76 -20.09 7.94
C PHE A 444 17.77 -21.04 8.60
N GLY A 445 17.35 -22.19 9.12
CA GLY A 445 18.23 -23.17 9.75
C GLY A 445 19.10 -23.95 8.76
N VAL A 446 18.72 -24.00 7.47
CA VAL A 446 19.42 -24.80 6.46
C VAL A 446 20.67 -24.11 5.90
N ASN A 447 20.77 -22.75 5.93
CA ASN A 447 21.94 -22.05 5.41
C ASN A 447 22.23 -20.72 6.13
N ILE A 448 22.84 -20.80 7.29
CA ILE A 448 23.16 -19.63 8.13
C ILE A 448 24.02 -18.59 7.38
N ASN A 449 24.93 -19.02 6.51
CA ASN A 449 25.77 -18.11 5.74
C ASN A 449 24.93 -17.24 4.80
N LYS A 450 23.94 -17.81 4.10
CA LYS A 450 23.04 -17.00 3.27
C LYS A 450 22.23 -16.00 4.08
N VAL A 451 21.77 -16.40 5.27
CA VAL A 451 21.04 -15.50 6.17
C VAL A 451 21.92 -14.35 6.64
N MET A 452 23.16 -14.64 7.03
CA MET A 452 24.11 -13.60 7.46
C MET A 452 24.49 -12.69 6.28
N SER A 453 24.70 -13.24 5.10
CA SER A 453 24.92 -12.44 3.89
C SER A 453 23.74 -11.51 3.59
N LEU A 454 22.50 -12.02 3.60
CA LEU A 454 21.30 -11.21 3.41
C LEU A 454 21.15 -10.12 4.46
N TRP A 455 21.47 -10.42 5.74
CA TRP A 455 21.41 -9.44 6.82
C TRP A 455 22.38 -8.28 6.58
N TYR A 456 23.66 -8.60 6.33
CA TYR A 456 24.69 -7.58 6.11
C TYR A 456 24.44 -6.81 4.81
N ALA A 457 23.99 -7.47 3.74
CA ALA A 457 23.65 -6.81 2.49
C ALA A 457 22.49 -5.82 2.67
N ASN A 458 21.41 -6.23 3.34
CA ASN A 458 20.28 -5.37 3.67
C ASN A 458 20.71 -4.16 4.54
N LEU A 459 21.52 -4.42 5.58
CA LEU A 459 22.01 -3.34 6.45
C LEU A 459 22.89 -2.35 5.68
N GLY A 460 23.82 -2.85 4.86
CA GLY A 460 24.67 -2.02 4.01
C GLY A 460 23.88 -1.22 2.98
N ALA A 461 22.85 -1.82 2.38
CA ALA A 461 21.94 -1.12 1.46
C ALA A 461 21.16 0.01 2.16
N VAL A 462 20.67 -0.22 3.39
CA VAL A 462 20.01 0.82 4.20
C VAL A 462 20.98 1.95 4.52
N GLN A 463 22.19 1.63 5.01
CA GLN A 463 23.22 2.63 5.32
C GLN A 463 23.60 3.47 4.10
N MET A 464 23.71 2.83 2.93
CA MET A 464 24.00 3.51 1.66
C MET A 464 22.86 4.43 1.26
N SER A 465 21.62 3.95 1.26
CA SER A 465 20.46 4.77 0.88
C SER A 465 20.25 5.97 1.81
N GLN A 466 20.52 5.84 3.10
CA GLN A 466 20.45 6.94 4.06
C GLN A 466 21.46 8.05 3.77
N VAL A 467 22.61 7.73 3.18
CA VAL A 467 23.62 8.72 2.76
C VAL A 467 23.29 9.30 1.40
N GLU A 468 23.00 8.47 0.41
CA GLU A 468 22.80 8.91 -0.98
C GLU A 468 21.49 9.66 -1.19
N LEU A 469 20.45 9.31 -0.45
CA LEU A 469 19.13 9.92 -0.56
C LEU A 469 18.88 11.02 0.49
N GLU A 470 19.91 11.42 1.23
CA GLU A 470 19.79 12.55 2.14
C GLU A 470 19.35 13.81 1.39
N ASN A 471 18.27 14.43 1.85
CA ASN A 471 17.63 15.59 1.22
C ASN A 471 17.05 15.32 -0.20
N PHE A 472 16.81 14.06 -0.58
CA PHE A 472 16.08 13.78 -1.81
C PHE A 472 14.71 14.52 -1.83
N PRO A 473 14.29 15.16 -2.94
CA PRO A 473 14.89 15.17 -4.29
C PRO A 473 15.89 16.31 -4.55
N THR A 474 16.15 17.17 -3.57
CA THR A 474 16.99 18.38 -3.73
C THR A 474 18.46 18.14 -3.44
N GLY A 475 18.83 16.92 -3.05
CA GLY A 475 20.18 16.53 -2.68
C GLY A 475 21.20 16.72 -3.80
N GLN A 476 22.45 17.00 -3.44
CA GLN A 476 23.55 17.11 -4.39
C GLN A 476 23.98 15.73 -4.85
N TRP A 477 24.07 15.56 -6.16
CA TRP A 477 24.49 14.33 -6.77
C TRP A 477 26.01 14.17 -6.70
N ALA A 478 26.47 12.98 -6.30
CA ALA A 478 27.83 12.51 -6.44
C ALA A 478 28.91 13.54 -6.11
N THR A 479 28.84 14.15 -4.92
CA THR A 479 29.92 15.03 -4.45
C THR A 479 31.07 14.20 -3.89
N SER A 480 32.31 14.73 -4.00
CA SER A 480 33.50 14.12 -3.40
C SER A 480 33.37 13.92 -1.88
N GLU A 481 32.49 14.66 -1.22
CA GLU A 481 32.19 14.56 0.22
C GLU A 481 31.33 13.33 0.56
N MET A 482 30.59 12.78 -0.39
CA MET A 482 29.74 11.60 -0.17
C MET A 482 30.56 10.32 -0.02
N ALA A 483 31.63 10.15 -0.79
CA ALA A 483 32.43 8.94 -0.81
C ALA A 483 32.98 8.51 0.56
N PRO A 484 33.51 9.41 1.44
CA PRO A 484 33.93 9.05 2.79
C PRO A 484 32.76 8.59 3.68
N ARG A 485 31.56 9.19 3.50
CA ARG A 485 30.38 8.85 4.30
C ARG A 485 29.84 7.45 4.01
N LEU A 486 30.20 6.86 2.86
CA LEU A 486 29.82 5.52 2.44
C LEU A 486 30.74 4.41 2.98
N GLU A 487 31.80 4.73 3.73
CA GLU A 487 32.76 3.72 4.24
C GLU A 487 32.09 2.69 5.16
N VAL A 488 31.14 3.14 6.01
CA VAL A 488 30.39 2.23 6.89
C VAL A 488 29.53 1.27 6.07
N ALA A 489 28.80 1.77 5.08
CA ALA A 489 28.01 0.94 4.19
C ALA A 489 28.90 -0.04 3.42
N GLN A 490 30.03 0.44 2.87
CA GLN A 490 30.98 -0.38 2.14
C GLN A 490 31.54 -1.52 2.98
N SER A 491 31.98 -1.25 4.22
CA SER A 491 32.49 -2.27 5.13
C SER A 491 31.43 -3.33 5.46
N THR A 492 30.18 -2.90 5.66
CA THR A 492 29.04 -3.78 5.91
C THR A 492 28.70 -4.65 4.70
N LEU A 493 28.76 -4.09 3.47
CA LEU A 493 28.57 -4.86 2.23
C LEU A 493 29.70 -5.87 2.00
N HIS A 494 30.95 -5.51 2.29
CA HIS A 494 32.06 -6.47 2.25
C HIS A 494 31.87 -7.62 3.27
N ALA A 495 31.32 -7.33 4.46
CA ALA A 495 30.97 -8.40 5.40
C ALA A 495 29.92 -9.35 4.83
N ALA A 496 28.96 -8.86 4.04
CA ALA A 496 28.02 -9.73 3.33
C ALA A 496 28.72 -10.69 2.37
N LEU A 497 29.69 -10.19 1.60
CA LEU A 497 30.45 -11.00 0.64
C LEU A 497 31.37 -12.05 1.29
N GLN A 498 31.73 -11.88 2.56
CA GLN A 498 32.47 -12.92 3.30
C GLN A 498 31.61 -14.17 3.54
N TYR A 499 30.29 -14.03 3.61
CA TYR A 499 29.37 -15.15 3.77
C TYR A 499 28.84 -15.70 2.45
N ASP A 500 28.68 -14.85 1.44
CA ASP A 500 28.25 -15.22 0.10
C ASP A 500 28.82 -14.24 -0.93
N SER A 501 29.88 -14.65 -1.64
CA SER A 501 30.58 -13.82 -2.63
C SER A 501 29.71 -13.43 -3.83
N HIS A 502 28.63 -14.17 -4.09
CA HIS A 502 27.64 -13.91 -5.14
C HIS A 502 26.43 -13.11 -4.66
N ASN A 503 26.45 -12.59 -3.43
CA ASN A 503 25.32 -11.77 -2.97
C ASN A 503 25.07 -10.60 -3.91
N GLN A 504 23.96 -10.65 -4.63
CA GLN A 504 23.56 -9.69 -5.65
C GLN A 504 23.55 -8.25 -5.13
N THR A 505 22.84 -8.00 -4.01
CA THR A 505 22.71 -6.67 -3.43
C THR A 505 24.05 -6.09 -3.03
N ALA A 506 24.91 -6.89 -2.37
CA ALA A 506 26.24 -6.44 -1.96
C ALA A 506 27.11 -6.09 -3.16
N ASN A 507 27.17 -6.95 -4.17
CA ASN A 507 27.94 -6.69 -5.40
C ASN A 507 27.41 -5.46 -6.15
N TYR A 508 26.09 -5.33 -6.31
CA TYR A 508 25.48 -4.18 -6.96
C TYR A 508 25.84 -2.87 -6.25
N ARG A 509 25.65 -2.82 -4.93
CA ARG A 509 25.91 -1.61 -4.15
C ARG A 509 27.39 -1.25 -4.08
N LEU A 510 28.30 -2.23 -3.96
CA LEU A 510 29.73 -2.01 -4.05
C LEU A 510 30.16 -1.51 -5.44
N GLY A 511 29.52 -2.02 -6.50
CA GLY A 511 29.69 -1.51 -7.86
C GLY A 511 29.33 -0.02 -7.95
N LEU A 512 28.18 0.41 -7.41
CA LEU A 512 27.78 1.81 -7.39
C LEU A 512 28.73 2.69 -6.57
N ILE A 513 29.20 2.24 -5.40
CA ILE A 513 30.19 2.97 -4.60
C ILE A 513 31.51 3.14 -5.38
N SER A 514 31.93 2.10 -6.11
CA SER A 514 33.14 2.16 -6.95
C SER A 514 32.95 3.12 -8.15
N MET A 515 31.76 3.15 -8.77
CA MET A 515 31.42 4.15 -9.79
C MET A 515 31.54 5.58 -9.28
N LEU A 516 31.01 5.83 -8.08
CA LEU A 516 31.08 7.15 -7.44
C LEU A 516 32.53 7.61 -7.24
N ARG A 517 33.44 6.65 -6.94
CA ARG A 517 34.87 6.91 -6.81
C ARG A 517 35.63 6.95 -8.13
N GLN A 518 34.95 6.79 -9.25
CA GLN A 518 35.51 6.66 -10.60
C GLN A 518 36.45 5.47 -10.79
N ASP A 519 36.39 4.46 -9.91
CA ASP A 519 37.06 3.17 -10.10
C ASP A 519 36.16 2.24 -10.95
N PHE A 520 36.08 2.55 -12.23
CA PHE A 520 35.18 1.86 -13.16
C PHE A 520 35.57 0.40 -13.38
N LYS A 521 36.82 0.05 -13.18
CA LYS A 521 37.28 -1.34 -13.30
C LYS A 521 36.75 -2.22 -12.17
N THR A 522 36.88 -1.78 -10.93
CA THR A 522 36.31 -2.48 -9.77
C THR A 522 34.77 -2.44 -9.82
N ALA A 523 34.20 -1.31 -10.26
CA ALA A 523 32.76 -1.19 -10.44
C ALA A 523 32.23 -2.23 -11.43
N ALA A 524 32.84 -2.35 -12.61
CA ALA A 524 32.43 -3.33 -13.62
C ALA A 524 32.52 -4.76 -13.09
N ALA A 525 33.59 -5.15 -12.42
CA ALA A 525 33.75 -6.50 -11.86
C ALA A 525 32.62 -6.86 -10.86
N ASN A 526 32.27 -5.95 -9.95
CA ASN A 526 31.19 -6.15 -9.00
C ASN A 526 29.82 -6.19 -9.72
N LEU A 527 29.58 -5.27 -10.68
CA LEU A 527 28.33 -5.22 -11.42
C LEU A 527 28.15 -6.42 -12.36
N GLU A 528 29.23 -6.96 -12.96
CA GLU A 528 29.19 -8.21 -13.74
C GLU A 528 28.74 -9.38 -12.86
N THR A 529 29.26 -9.49 -11.63
CA THR A 529 28.84 -10.53 -10.68
C THR A 529 27.35 -10.38 -10.35
N ALA A 530 26.88 -9.17 -10.07
CA ALA A 530 25.46 -8.93 -9.79
C ALA A 530 24.57 -9.19 -11.02
N TYR A 531 25.04 -8.86 -12.23
CA TYR A 531 24.32 -9.07 -13.48
C TYR A 531 24.13 -10.54 -13.82
N GLN A 532 25.10 -11.42 -13.48
CA GLN A 532 24.98 -12.86 -13.69
C GLN A 532 23.78 -13.45 -12.94
N ASP A 533 23.52 -12.97 -11.73
CA ASP A 533 22.42 -13.46 -10.90
C ASP A 533 21.06 -12.84 -11.26
N VAL A 534 21.05 -11.58 -11.72
CA VAL A 534 19.80 -10.83 -12.04
C VAL A 534 19.96 -10.04 -13.34
N PRO A 535 19.95 -10.73 -14.49
CA PRO A 535 20.23 -10.11 -15.80
C PRO A 535 19.16 -9.12 -16.26
N ASN A 536 17.95 -9.14 -15.66
CA ASN A 536 16.85 -8.24 -16.03
C ASN A 536 16.76 -7.00 -15.11
N HIS A 537 17.64 -6.87 -14.12
CA HIS A 537 17.62 -5.74 -13.20
C HIS A 537 18.06 -4.45 -13.90
N ARG A 538 17.12 -3.57 -14.21
CA ARG A 538 17.35 -2.34 -14.99
C ARG A 538 18.51 -1.48 -14.47
N GLY A 539 18.56 -1.26 -13.14
CA GLY A 539 19.62 -0.46 -12.53
C GLY A 539 21.02 -1.08 -12.71
N ILE A 540 21.13 -2.41 -12.63
CA ILE A 540 22.40 -3.13 -12.88
C ILE A 540 22.78 -3.01 -14.34
N ILE A 541 21.85 -3.25 -15.28
CA ILE A 541 22.08 -3.12 -16.73
C ILE A 541 22.61 -1.74 -17.06
N LYS A 542 21.95 -0.68 -16.58
CA LYS A 542 22.37 0.70 -16.85
C LYS A 542 23.74 1.00 -16.25
N SER A 543 23.94 0.68 -14.97
CA SER A 543 25.19 0.97 -14.26
C SER A 543 26.37 0.23 -14.89
N LEU A 544 26.19 -1.05 -15.25
CA LEU A 544 27.22 -1.84 -15.92
C LEU A 544 27.50 -1.32 -17.34
N GLY A 545 26.43 -1.00 -18.08
CA GLY A 545 26.55 -0.40 -19.41
C GLY A 545 27.34 0.93 -19.36
N TYR A 546 27.04 1.78 -18.38
CA TYR A 546 27.79 3.03 -18.20
C TYR A 546 29.25 2.77 -17.79
N CYS A 547 29.53 1.80 -16.93
CA CYS A 547 30.89 1.43 -16.60
C CYS A 547 31.68 1.03 -17.85
N TYR A 548 31.09 0.24 -18.75
CA TYR A 548 31.75 -0.13 -20.01
C TYR A 548 31.98 1.07 -20.93
N VAL A 549 31.04 2.04 -20.97
CA VAL A 549 31.29 3.31 -21.68
C VAL A 549 32.52 4.01 -21.11
N TRP A 550 32.59 4.15 -19.76
CA TRP A 550 33.72 4.84 -19.11
C TRP A 550 35.05 4.09 -19.29
N LEU A 551 35.02 2.77 -19.43
CA LEU A 551 36.20 1.94 -19.75
C LEU A 551 36.56 1.94 -21.25
N GLY A 552 35.72 2.52 -22.12
CA GLY A 552 35.92 2.55 -23.57
C GLY A 552 35.52 1.26 -24.30
N ASP A 553 34.89 0.30 -23.60
CA ASP A 553 34.37 -0.97 -24.18
C ASP A 553 32.96 -0.75 -24.77
N ILE A 554 32.90 0.01 -25.85
CA ILE A 554 31.65 0.49 -26.46
C ILE A 554 30.77 -0.66 -26.96
N ASP A 555 31.35 -1.76 -27.43
CA ASP A 555 30.58 -2.89 -27.98
C ASP A 555 29.82 -3.64 -26.85
N LYS A 556 30.45 -3.87 -25.67
CA LYS A 556 29.77 -4.43 -24.52
C LYS A 556 28.72 -3.45 -23.96
N ALA A 557 29.06 -2.17 -23.92
CA ALA A 557 28.12 -1.15 -23.47
C ALA A 557 26.86 -1.13 -24.35
N GLN A 558 27.00 -1.20 -25.66
CA GLN A 558 25.90 -1.22 -26.63
C GLN A 558 24.96 -2.39 -26.36
N THR A 559 25.49 -3.60 -26.18
CA THR A 559 24.69 -4.82 -25.91
C THR A 559 23.74 -4.65 -24.72
N LEU A 560 24.17 -3.92 -23.69
CA LEU A 560 23.35 -3.64 -22.49
C LEU A 560 22.42 -2.45 -22.71
N LEU A 561 22.93 -1.37 -23.29
CA LEU A 561 22.21 -0.10 -23.36
C LEU A 561 21.19 -0.03 -24.51
N ASP A 562 21.26 -0.90 -25.51
CA ASP A 562 20.21 -1.06 -26.55
C ASP A 562 18.86 -1.43 -25.96
N GLN A 563 18.83 -2.04 -24.76
CA GLN A 563 17.62 -2.39 -24.02
C GLN A 563 17.02 -1.19 -23.25
N ILE A 564 17.74 -0.07 -23.21
CA ILE A 564 17.42 1.09 -22.39
C ILE A 564 17.04 2.27 -23.28
N PRO A 565 15.76 2.55 -23.52
CA PRO A 565 15.31 3.55 -24.49
C PRO A 565 15.84 4.96 -24.23
N GLU A 566 16.07 5.34 -22.97
CA GLU A 566 16.58 6.64 -22.59
C GLU A 566 18.11 6.77 -22.63
N ALA A 567 18.85 5.68 -22.81
CA ALA A 567 20.31 5.67 -22.70
C ALA A 567 20.99 6.68 -23.63
N GLN A 568 20.49 6.85 -24.86
CA GLN A 568 21.04 7.85 -25.79
C GLN A 568 20.95 9.27 -25.24
N ASN A 569 19.79 9.63 -24.68
CA ASN A 569 19.59 10.97 -24.14
C ASN A 569 20.41 11.19 -22.86
N GLU A 570 20.55 10.16 -22.05
CA GLU A 570 21.37 10.20 -20.83
C GLU A 570 22.86 10.32 -21.18
N MET A 571 23.34 9.65 -22.23
CA MET A 571 24.70 9.83 -22.72
C MET A 571 24.99 11.28 -23.15
N LYS A 572 24.02 11.97 -23.78
CA LYS A 572 24.15 13.40 -24.10
C LYS A 572 24.33 14.26 -22.83
N VAL A 573 23.64 13.92 -21.75
CA VAL A 573 23.82 14.60 -20.46
C VAL A 573 25.21 14.29 -19.89
N TYR A 574 25.68 13.06 -19.98
CA TYR A 574 27.01 12.68 -19.51
C TYR A 574 28.15 13.32 -20.30
N ILE A 575 28.01 13.60 -21.62
CA ILE A 575 28.97 14.38 -22.40
C ILE A 575 29.19 15.74 -21.72
N TRP A 576 28.09 16.47 -21.50
CA TRP A 576 28.15 17.76 -20.82
C TRP A 576 28.73 17.66 -19.40
N TRP A 577 28.30 16.64 -18.64
CA TRP A 577 28.76 16.44 -17.26
C TRP A 577 30.27 16.21 -17.20
N TRP A 578 30.80 15.28 -18.00
CA TRP A 578 32.24 14.96 -17.99
C TRP A 578 33.10 16.13 -18.50
N ASP A 579 32.63 16.90 -19.45
CA ASP A 579 33.30 18.13 -19.89
C ASP A 579 33.40 19.14 -18.72
N THR A 580 32.34 19.32 -17.95
CA THR A 580 32.36 20.20 -16.77
C THR A 580 33.27 19.70 -15.65
N GLN A 581 33.50 18.38 -15.58
CA GLN A 581 34.43 17.76 -14.62
C GLN A 581 35.89 17.71 -15.11
N GLY A 582 36.17 18.23 -16.30
CA GLY A 582 37.50 18.19 -16.89
C GLY A 582 37.99 16.79 -17.30
N ARG A 583 37.05 15.90 -17.64
CA ARG A 583 37.29 14.52 -18.08
C ARG A 583 36.92 14.33 -19.55
N PRO A 584 37.71 14.91 -20.50
CA PRO A 584 37.41 14.79 -21.92
C PRO A 584 37.49 13.35 -22.45
N ASP A 585 38.27 12.49 -21.79
CA ASP A 585 38.37 11.06 -22.08
C ASP A 585 37.01 10.35 -21.91
N LEU A 586 36.30 10.65 -20.86
CA LEU A 586 34.96 10.10 -20.57
C LEU A 586 33.88 10.74 -21.43
N SER A 587 33.98 12.04 -21.69
CA SER A 587 33.09 12.77 -22.62
C SER A 587 33.17 12.22 -24.04
N GLU A 588 34.38 11.92 -24.56
CA GLU A 588 34.56 11.31 -25.86
C GLU A 588 33.92 9.91 -25.93
N ASN A 589 34.11 9.08 -24.90
CA ASN A 589 33.49 7.75 -24.83
C ASN A 589 31.96 7.86 -24.81
N ALA A 590 31.38 8.80 -24.06
CA ALA A 590 29.93 9.07 -24.04
C ALA A 590 29.43 9.51 -25.42
N SER A 591 30.20 10.35 -26.15
CA SER A 591 29.87 10.79 -27.50
C SER A 591 29.88 9.62 -28.50
N ARG A 592 30.88 8.73 -28.42
CA ARG A 592 30.96 7.52 -29.21
C ARG A 592 29.75 6.60 -28.97
N MET A 593 29.36 6.45 -27.71
CA MET A 593 28.19 5.63 -27.35
C MET A 593 26.88 6.27 -27.86
N THR A 594 26.72 7.59 -27.73
CA THR A 594 25.57 8.32 -28.27
C THR A 594 25.36 8.07 -29.75
N SER A 595 26.46 8.05 -30.54
CA SER A 595 26.42 7.78 -31.97
C SER A 595 26.04 6.34 -32.29
N ARG A 596 26.41 5.38 -31.44
CA ARG A 596 26.06 3.96 -31.59
C ARG A 596 24.59 3.66 -31.26
N LEU A 597 24.01 4.42 -30.29
CA LEU A 597 22.62 4.30 -29.91
C LEU A 597 21.65 5.10 -30.82
N ASP A 598 22.14 5.78 -31.84
CA ASP A 598 21.30 6.52 -32.77
C ASP A 598 20.57 5.56 -33.72
N PRO A 599 19.23 5.53 -33.74
CA PRO A 599 18.47 4.67 -34.64
C PRO A 599 18.73 4.93 -36.12
N SER A 600 19.20 6.14 -36.48
CA SER A 600 19.55 6.50 -37.88
C SER A 600 20.90 5.94 -38.33
N SER A 601 21.69 5.38 -37.42
CA SER A 601 23.01 4.78 -37.68
C SER A 601 22.95 3.26 -37.92
N GLN A 602 21.80 2.64 -37.74
CA GLN A 602 21.49 1.24 -38.03
C GLN A 602 20.70 1.12 -39.34
#